data_c6daf8d3432dfdb2807f1538d8f186eb
#
_entry.id   c6daf8d3432dfdb2807f1538d8f186eb
#
_cell.length_a   1.000
_cell.length_b   1.000
_cell.length_c   1.000
_cell.angle_alpha   90.00
_cell.angle_beta   90.00
_cell.angle_gamma   90.00
#
_symmetry.space_group_name_H-M   'P 1'
#
loop_
_entity.id
_entity.type
_entity.pdbx_description
1 polymer ?
#
loop_
_entity_poly.entity_id
_entity_poly.type
_entity_poly.pdbx_seq_one_letter_code
_entity_poly.pdbx_strand_id
1 'polypeptide(L)'
;LPPFFEHKHRIVYSRIENVGCLEDIEHPAVRAVLSWANCEKGLEVHHDGDLPARSGLGSSSSFTVGLVHALAALQGKYVSKEELAANAIYIEQKIIKENVGSQDQISAAFGGFNRIEFKRDGSFHVSPIIFVKERLHELQSHLMLCFTGFSRIASDIAKSKIDNFKSRESVLGQMKDMVDEAIQLLQNTSVPIDEFGKLLHQTWLYKRSLSNKVSTSEIDLLYERAIAAGA
;
A
#
# COMPACT_ATOMS: atom_id res chain seq x y z
N LEU A 1 -12.38 -10.72 22.13
CA LEU A 1 -13.30 -11.19 23.16
C LEU A 1 -14.63 -11.55 22.51
N PRO A 2 -15.22 -12.70 22.81
CA PRO A 2 -16.55 -13.03 22.31
C PRO A 2 -17.56 -11.99 22.81
N PRO A 3 -18.46 -11.51 21.94
CA PRO A 3 -19.45 -10.53 22.35
C PRO A 3 -20.43 -11.13 23.37
N PHE A 4 -20.72 -10.40 24.44
CA PHE A 4 -21.67 -10.79 25.49
C PHE A 4 -23.13 -10.52 25.14
N PHE A 5 -23.39 -10.02 23.91
CA PHE A 5 -24.70 -9.53 23.50
C PHE A 5 -25.33 -10.43 22.41
N GLU A 6 -26.54 -10.14 22.00
CA GLU A 6 -27.32 -10.88 21.01
C GLU A 6 -26.67 -10.95 19.62
N HIS A 7 -25.77 -9.99 19.29
CA HIS A 7 -24.99 -10.02 18.06
C HIS A 7 -23.78 -10.95 18.18
N LYS A 8 -23.42 -11.62 17.09
CA LYS A 8 -22.27 -12.52 17.02
C LYS A 8 -20.96 -11.76 16.74
N HIS A 9 -21.01 -10.75 15.86
CA HIS A 9 -19.85 -9.95 15.50
C HIS A 9 -20.11 -8.47 15.76
N ARG A 10 -19.08 -7.77 16.24
CA ARG A 10 -19.05 -6.32 16.38
C ARG A 10 -17.83 -5.75 15.68
N ILE A 11 -18.07 -4.85 14.73
CA ILE A 11 -17.01 -4.22 13.96
C ILE A 11 -17.06 -2.72 14.22
N VAL A 12 -15.96 -2.16 14.75
CA VAL A 12 -15.83 -0.76 15.13
C VAL A 12 -14.73 -0.11 14.29
N TYR A 13 -15.13 0.91 13.53
CA TYR A 13 -14.26 1.76 12.74
C TYR A 13 -14.89 3.16 12.71
N SER A 14 -14.96 3.86 11.57
CA SER A 14 -15.76 5.10 11.45
C SER A 14 -17.27 4.88 11.68
N ARG A 15 -17.70 3.62 11.76
CA ARG A 15 -19.06 3.15 12.08
C ARG A 15 -18.97 2.00 13.07
N ILE A 16 -20.12 1.64 13.64
CA ILE A 16 -20.26 0.44 14.47
C ILE A 16 -21.28 -0.48 13.80
N GLU A 17 -20.87 -1.69 13.49
CA GLU A 17 -21.71 -2.75 12.98
C GLU A 17 -21.86 -3.84 14.05
N ASN A 18 -23.11 -4.22 14.35
CA ASN A 18 -23.44 -5.34 15.25
C ASN A 18 -24.27 -6.33 14.41
N VAL A 19 -23.70 -7.47 14.08
CA VAL A 19 -24.29 -8.41 13.12
C VAL A 19 -24.30 -9.85 13.62
N GLY A 20 -25.28 -10.62 13.16
CA GLY A 20 -25.46 -12.04 13.55
C GLY A 20 -24.62 -13.02 12.72
N CYS A 21 -24.27 -12.66 11.47
CA CYS A 21 -23.50 -13.51 10.57
C CYS A 21 -22.44 -12.70 9.78
N LEU A 22 -21.51 -13.39 9.15
CA LEU A 22 -20.40 -12.75 8.40
C LEU A 22 -20.89 -12.01 7.17
N GLU A 23 -21.93 -12.51 6.55
CA GLU A 23 -22.50 -11.98 5.30
C GLU A 23 -23.06 -10.57 5.50
N ASP A 24 -23.55 -10.27 6.70
CA ASP A 24 -24.14 -8.98 7.06
C ASP A 24 -23.09 -7.89 7.36
N ILE A 25 -21.80 -8.26 7.48
CA ILE A 25 -20.73 -7.29 7.69
C ILE A 25 -20.59 -6.39 6.48
N GLU A 26 -20.81 -5.10 6.63
CA GLU A 26 -20.66 -4.10 5.57
C GLU A 26 -19.20 -3.83 5.21
N HIS A 27 -18.31 -3.82 6.22
CA HIS A 27 -16.89 -3.55 6.00
C HIS A 27 -16.24 -4.63 5.11
N PRO A 28 -15.86 -4.33 3.85
CA PRO A 28 -15.53 -5.36 2.86
C PRO A 28 -14.30 -6.19 3.24
N ALA A 29 -13.25 -5.55 3.78
CA ALA A 29 -12.03 -6.25 4.17
C ALA A 29 -12.29 -7.15 5.39
N VAL A 30 -13.06 -6.71 6.40
CA VAL A 30 -13.39 -7.55 7.57
C VAL A 30 -14.18 -8.76 7.12
N ARG A 31 -15.25 -8.56 6.34
CA ARG A 31 -16.06 -9.66 5.80
C ARG A 31 -15.20 -10.67 5.03
N ALA A 32 -14.37 -10.18 4.12
CA ALA A 32 -13.53 -11.03 3.29
C ALA A 32 -12.51 -11.84 4.10
N VAL A 33 -11.83 -11.19 5.05
CA VAL A 33 -10.82 -11.85 5.89
C VAL A 33 -11.44 -12.89 6.82
N LEU A 34 -12.55 -12.56 7.49
CA LEU A 34 -13.23 -13.50 8.39
C LEU A 34 -13.81 -14.70 7.64
N SER A 35 -14.40 -14.47 6.47
CA SER A 35 -14.91 -15.55 5.60
C SER A 35 -13.77 -16.43 5.08
N TRP A 36 -12.67 -15.84 4.61
CA TRP A 36 -11.49 -16.57 4.16
C TRP A 36 -10.88 -17.45 5.28
N ALA A 37 -10.84 -16.93 6.50
CA ALA A 37 -10.32 -17.63 7.66
C ALA A 37 -11.29 -18.67 8.25
N ASN A 38 -12.48 -18.85 7.67
CA ASN A 38 -13.58 -19.67 8.19
C ASN A 38 -13.85 -19.39 9.69
N CYS A 39 -13.98 -18.11 10.04
CA CYS A 39 -14.12 -17.69 11.41
C CYS A 39 -15.57 -17.87 11.89
N GLU A 40 -15.85 -19.03 12.50
CA GLU A 40 -17.19 -19.36 13.01
C GLU A 40 -17.51 -18.69 14.37
N LYS A 41 -16.47 -18.32 15.12
CA LYS A 41 -16.60 -17.69 16.44
C LYS A 41 -16.94 -16.22 16.30
N GLY A 42 -17.82 -15.73 17.16
CA GLY A 42 -18.09 -14.29 17.27
C GLY A 42 -16.84 -13.52 17.67
N LEU A 43 -16.60 -12.41 16.99
CA LEU A 43 -15.46 -11.54 17.22
C LEU A 43 -15.87 -10.08 17.33
N GLU A 44 -15.13 -9.36 18.14
CA GLU A 44 -15.12 -7.90 18.14
C GLU A 44 -13.83 -7.42 17.48
N VAL A 45 -13.95 -6.61 16.42
CA VAL A 45 -12.83 -6.06 15.64
C VAL A 45 -12.88 -4.55 15.77
N HIS A 46 -11.84 -3.95 16.33
CA HIS A 46 -11.65 -2.51 16.40
C HIS A 46 -10.56 -2.11 15.43
N HIS A 47 -10.86 -1.12 14.59
CA HIS A 47 -9.91 -0.53 13.65
C HIS A 47 -9.81 0.97 13.90
N ASP A 48 -8.70 1.36 14.48
CA ASP A 48 -8.29 2.75 14.65
C ASP A 48 -7.04 3.02 13.82
N GLY A 49 -6.93 4.22 13.29
CA GLY A 49 -5.78 4.62 12.48
C GLY A 49 -5.51 6.11 12.58
N ASP A 50 -4.24 6.48 12.71
CA ASP A 50 -3.79 7.87 12.80
C ASP A 50 -3.95 8.62 11.46
N LEU A 51 -4.03 7.87 10.35
CA LEU A 51 -4.14 8.45 9.01
C LEU A 51 -5.57 8.30 8.48
N PRO A 52 -6.07 9.32 7.76
CA PRO A 52 -7.38 9.23 7.13
C PRO A 52 -7.45 8.06 6.15
N ALA A 53 -8.59 7.37 6.11
CA ALA A 53 -8.85 6.37 5.09
C ALA A 53 -8.75 6.99 3.69
N ARG A 54 -8.30 6.22 2.70
CA ARG A 54 -8.15 6.64 1.30
C ARG A 54 -7.14 7.79 1.10
N SER A 55 -6.17 7.92 1.99
CA SER A 55 -5.08 8.90 1.88
C SER A 55 -4.01 8.54 0.83
N GLY A 56 -4.08 7.34 0.24
CA GLY A 56 -3.08 6.85 -0.72
C GLY A 56 -1.81 6.29 -0.08
N LEU A 57 -1.82 6.05 1.24
CA LEU A 57 -0.69 5.55 2.02
C LEU A 57 -0.81 4.05 2.35
N GLY A 58 -1.60 3.29 1.59
CA GLY A 58 -1.73 1.84 1.77
C GLY A 58 -2.53 1.42 3.01
N SER A 59 -3.37 2.30 3.59
CA SER A 59 -4.11 2.01 4.83
C SER A 59 -5.02 0.79 4.72
N SER A 60 -5.66 0.56 3.57
CA SER A 60 -6.52 -0.62 3.34
C SER A 60 -5.71 -1.91 3.42
N SER A 61 -4.60 -1.98 2.68
CA SER A 61 -3.74 -3.15 2.65
C SER A 61 -3.05 -3.41 3.98
N SER A 62 -2.63 -2.35 4.69
CA SER A 62 -2.09 -2.47 6.05
C SER A 62 -3.11 -3.04 7.02
N PHE A 63 -4.38 -2.63 6.90
CA PHE A 63 -5.47 -3.18 7.71
C PHE A 63 -5.71 -4.66 7.38
N THR A 64 -5.78 -5.03 6.09
CA THR A 64 -5.97 -6.42 5.66
C THR A 64 -4.84 -7.32 6.19
N VAL A 65 -3.58 -6.89 6.03
CA VAL A 65 -2.39 -7.59 6.55
C VAL A 65 -2.47 -7.74 8.07
N GLY A 66 -2.79 -6.66 8.79
CA GLY A 66 -2.90 -6.65 10.25
C GLY A 66 -4.00 -7.59 10.74
N LEU A 67 -5.17 -7.60 10.09
CA LEU A 67 -6.29 -8.46 10.49
C LEU A 67 -6.00 -9.94 10.22
N VAL A 68 -5.38 -10.28 9.08
CA VAL A 68 -4.94 -11.66 8.77
C VAL A 68 -3.94 -12.13 9.82
N HIS A 69 -2.97 -11.30 10.18
CA HIS A 69 -1.95 -11.63 11.18
C HIS A 69 -2.57 -11.80 12.58
N ALA A 70 -3.46 -10.88 12.97
CA ALA A 70 -4.15 -10.97 14.27
C ALA A 70 -5.00 -12.23 14.40
N LEU A 71 -5.71 -12.64 13.32
CA LEU A 71 -6.48 -13.89 13.32
C LEU A 71 -5.58 -15.12 13.39
N ALA A 72 -4.46 -15.13 12.68
CA ALA A 72 -3.50 -16.22 12.77
C ALA A 72 -2.96 -16.35 14.21
N ALA A 73 -2.59 -15.23 14.83
CA ALA A 73 -2.15 -15.21 16.24
C ALA A 73 -3.24 -15.68 17.20
N LEU A 74 -4.50 -15.25 17.01
CA LEU A 74 -5.64 -15.71 17.81
C LEU A 74 -5.88 -17.23 17.70
N GLN A 75 -5.56 -17.81 16.54
CA GLN A 75 -5.64 -19.24 16.28
C GLN A 75 -4.39 -20.01 16.72
N GLY A 76 -3.38 -19.33 17.29
CA GLY A 76 -2.09 -19.95 17.65
C GLY A 76 -1.26 -20.40 16.46
N LYS A 77 -1.47 -19.80 15.28
CA LYS A 77 -0.75 -20.13 14.03
C LYS A 77 0.36 -19.13 13.77
N TYR A 78 1.53 -19.64 13.44
CA TYR A 78 2.60 -18.83 12.86
C TYR A 78 2.35 -18.63 11.37
N VAL A 79 2.60 -17.41 10.90
CA VAL A 79 2.52 -17.04 9.47
C VAL A 79 3.80 -16.28 9.12
N SER A 80 4.49 -16.71 8.06
CA SER A 80 5.67 -15.98 7.56
C SER A 80 5.25 -14.65 6.90
N LYS A 81 6.21 -13.73 6.73
CA LYS A 81 5.95 -12.45 6.05
C LYS A 81 5.49 -12.66 4.60
N GLU A 82 6.10 -13.62 3.91
CA GLU A 82 5.75 -13.99 2.55
C GLU A 82 4.32 -14.51 2.46
N GLU A 83 3.95 -15.42 3.35
CA GLU A 83 2.61 -16.00 3.41
C GLU A 83 1.58 -14.92 3.80
N LEU A 84 1.90 -14.05 4.74
CA LEU A 84 1.05 -12.95 5.17
C LEU A 84 0.75 -11.99 4.01
N ALA A 85 1.79 -11.61 3.25
CA ALA A 85 1.65 -10.76 2.07
C ALA A 85 0.82 -11.46 0.99
N ALA A 86 1.11 -12.74 0.69
CA ALA A 86 0.40 -13.51 -0.33
C ALA A 86 -1.09 -13.67 0.01
N ASN A 87 -1.42 -13.95 1.28
CA ASN A 87 -2.81 -14.06 1.75
C ASN A 87 -3.56 -12.72 1.61
N ALA A 88 -2.94 -11.60 2.00
CA ALA A 88 -3.55 -10.28 1.88
C ALA A 88 -3.77 -9.90 0.40
N ILE A 89 -2.81 -10.17 -0.49
CA ILE A 89 -2.95 -9.97 -1.94
C ILE A 89 -4.12 -10.81 -2.48
N TYR A 90 -4.20 -12.08 -2.11
CA TYR A 90 -5.28 -12.96 -2.54
C TYR A 90 -6.65 -12.44 -2.10
N ILE A 91 -6.76 -12.03 -0.83
CA ILE A 91 -8.02 -11.52 -0.27
C ILE A 91 -8.45 -10.26 -1.03
N GLU A 92 -7.58 -9.27 -1.21
CA GLU A 92 -7.94 -8.02 -1.87
C GLU A 92 -8.22 -8.20 -3.37
N GLN A 93 -7.39 -8.96 -4.10
CA GLN A 93 -7.52 -9.09 -5.54
C GLN A 93 -8.52 -10.16 -5.99
N LYS A 94 -8.71 -11.24 -5.22
CA LYS A 94 -9.55 -12.39 -5.64
C LYS A 94 -10.87 -12.45 -4.89
N ILE A 95 -10.90 -12.16 -3.60
CA ILE A 95 -12.13 -12.21 -2.80
C ILE A 95 -12.87 -10.89 -2.88
N ILE A 96 -12.23 -9.76 -2.56
CA ILE A 96 -12.84 -8.43 -2.64
C ILE A 96 -12.93 -7.96 -4.10
N LYS A 97 -12.00 -8.43 -4.96
CA LYS A 97 -11.90 -8.10 -6.40
C LYS A 97 -11.59 -6.61 -6.64
N GLU A 98 -10.78 -6.02 -5.78
CA GLU A 98 -10.26 -4.68 -6.01
C GLU A 98 -9.16 -4.66 -7.07
N ASN A 99 -9.14 -3.61 -7.89
CA ASN A 99 -8.04 -3.35 -8.84
C ASN A 99 -6.89 -2.68 -8.09
N VAL A 100 -6.13 -3.45 -7.33
CA VAL A 100 -4.97 -2.96 -6.56
C VAL A 100 -3.71 -3.72 -6.96
N GLY A 101 -2.57 -3.03 -6.84
CA GLY A 101 -1.25 -3.67 -6.95
C GLY A 101 -0.97 -4.55 -5.73
N SER A 102 0.20 -5.20 -5.74
CA SER A 102 0.64 -6.06 -4.63
C SER A 102 1.68 -5.39 -3.73
N GLN A 103 2.07 -4.14 -4.03
CA GLN A 103 3.15 -3.46 -3.33
C GLN A 103 2.80 -3.14 -1.87
N ASP A 104 1.60 -2.63 -1.62
CA ASP A 104 1.19 -2.13 -0.30
C ASP A 104 1.08 -3.28 0.70
N GLN A 105 0.53 -4.43 0.29
CA GLN A 105 0.41 -5.64 1.12
C GLN A 105 1.80 -6.18 1.48
N ILE A 106 2.73 -6.22 0.51
CA ILE A 106 4.11 -6.69 0.75
C ILE A 106 4.81 -5.71 1.68
N SER A 107 4.71 -4.41 1.45
CA SER A 107 5.32 -3.38 2.30
C SER A 107 4.80 -3.45 3.74
N ALA A 108 3.49 -3.66 3.92
CA ALA A 108 2.89 -3.79 5.24
C ALA A 108 3.33 -5.08 5.97
N ALA A 109 3.47 -6.21 5.25
CA ALA A 109 3.88 -7.48 5.84
C ALA A 109 5.37 -7.53 6.20
N PHE A 110 6.23 -6.95 5.36
CA PHE A 110 7.67 -7.01 5.55
C PHE A 110 8.21 -5.89 6.44
N GLY A 111 7.64 -4.69 6.32
CA GLY A 111 8.17 -3.48 6.96
C GLY A 111 9.55 -3.10 6.42
N GLY A 112 10.13 -2.01 6.92
CA GLY A 112 11.46 -1.57 6.53
C GLY A 112 11.53 -0.90 5.15
N PHE A 113 12.74 -0.79 4.61
CA PHE A 113 13.03 -0.18 3.32
C PHE A 113 13.54 -1.27 2.37
N ASN A 114 12.73 -1.64 1.38
CA ASN A 114 12.96 -2.85 0.60
C ASN A 114 12.90 -2.60 -0.92
N ARG A 115 13.65 -3.43 -1.65
CA ARG A 115 13.44 -3.71 -3.07
C ARG A 115 12.46 -4.88 -3.19
N ILE A 116 11.38 -4.70 -3.95
CA ILE A 116 10.39 -5.73 -4.24
C ILE A 116 10.49 -6.06 -5.72
N GLU A 117 10.80 -7.31 -6.02
CA GLU A 117 10.87 -7.82 -7.39
C GLU A 117 9.66 -8.71 -7.67
N PHE A 118 8.85 -8.33 -8.65
CA PHE A 118 7.73 -9.13 -9.12
C PHE A 118 8.15 -10.00 -10.30
N LYS A 119 7.82 -11.28 -10.25
CA LYS A 119 8.13 -12.23 -11.31
C LYS A 119 6.92 -12.49 -12.20
N ARG A 120 7.18 -13.04 -13.40
CA ARG A 120 6.12 -13.34 -14.39
C ARG A 120 5.13 -14.42 -13.94
N ASP A 121 5.55 -15.30 -13.06
CA ASP A 121 4.73 -16.36 -12.45
C ASP A 121 3.81 -15.86 -11.33
N GLY A 122 3.86 -14.55 -11.02
CA GLY A 122 3.09 -13.93 -9.96
C GLY A 122 3.76 -14.00 -8.59
N SER A 123 4.90 -14.66 -8.46
CA SER A 123 5.70 -14.63 -7.24
C SER A 123 6.43 -13.31 -7.07
N PHE A 124 6.90 -13.03 -5.87
CA PHE A 124 7.70 -11.85 -5.58
C PHE A 124 8.91 -12.21 -4.72
N HIS A 125 9.92 -11.37 -4.76
CA HIS A 125 11.09 -11.46 -3.89
C HIS A 125 11.33 -10.11 -3.22
N VAL A 126 11.65 -10.13 -1.93
CA VAL A 126 11.88 -8.92 -1.12
C VAL A 126 13.30 -8.93 -0.60
N SER A 127 14.05 -7.89 -0.92
CA SER A 127 15.41 -7.69 -0.44
C SER A 127 15.50 -6.37 0.33
N PRO A 128 15.99 -6.34 1.57
CA PRO A 128 16.22 -5.10 2.29
C PRO A 128 17.30 -4.28 1.59
N ILE A 129 17.06 -2.98 1.45
CA ILE A 129 18.07 -2.05 0.96
C ILE A 129 18.89 -1.59 2.17
N ILE A 130 20.19 -1.93 2.14
CA ILE A 130 21.12 -1.61 3.21
C ILE A 130 21.92 -0.38 2.80
N PHE A 131 21.86 0.67 3.60
CA PHE A 131 22.70 1.86 3.50
C PHE A 131 23.00 2.41 4.90
N VAL A 132 24.01 3.25 5.01
CA VAL A 132 24.48 3.77 6.30
C VAL A 132 23.44 4.65 6.96
N LYS A 133 23.45 4.68 8.29
CA LYS A 133 22.44 5.40 9.09
C LYS A 133 22.42 6.90 8.78
N GLU A 134 23.56 7.48 8.52
CA GLU A 134 23.72 8.90 8.16
C GLU A 134 22.96 9.20 6.86
N ARG A 135 23.05 8.30 5.87
CA ARG A 135 22.32 8.46 4.60
C ARG A 135 20.81 8.35 4.78
N LEU A 136 20.36 7.47 5.68
CA LEU A 136 18.95 7.39 6.03
C LEU A 136 18.44 8.70 6.67
N HIS A 137 19.20 9.25 7.60
CA HIS A 137 18.85 10.54 8.22
C HIS A 137 18.86 11.68 7.21
N GLU A 138 19.83 11.71 6.30
CA GLU A 138 19.89 12.69 5.22
C GLU A 138 18.64 12.59 4.33
N LEU A 139 18.29 11.39 3.86
CA LEU A 139 17.06 11.16 3.08
C LEU A 139 15.83 11.66 3.85
N GLN A 140 15.65 11.27 5.10
CA GLN A 140 14.51 11.67 5.92
C GLN A 140 14.40 13.20 6.09
N SER A 141 15.53 13.89 6.24
CA SER A 141 15.57 15.36 6.40
C SER A 141 15.21 16.11 5.10
N HIS A 142 15.36 15.46 3.95
CA HIS A 142 15.02 16.02 2.63
C HIS A 142 13.64 15.63 2.13
N LEU A 143 12.88 14.84 2.90
CA LEU A 143 11.52 14.45 2.53
C LEU A 143 10.49 15.24 3.32
N MET A 144 9.50 15.76 2.62
CA MET A 144 8.32 16.39 3.20
C MET A 144 7.06 15.71 2.67
N LEU A 145 6.21 15.25 3.57
CA LEU A 145 4.91 14.69 3.22
C LEU A 145 3.84 15.79 3.28
N CYS A 146 3.20 16.06 2.16
CA CYS A 146 2.11 17.03 2.07
C CYS A 146 0.78 16.31 1.79
N PHE A 147 -0.17 16.40 2.74
CA PHE A 147 -1.51 15.88 2.52
C PHE A 147 -2.30 16.84 1.62
N THR A 148 -2.78 16.33 0.49
CA THR A 148 -3.45 17.15 -0.53
C THR A 148 -4.90 17.50 -0.19
N GLY A 149 -5.47 16.92 0.88
CA GLY A 149 -6.87 17.16 1.27
C GLY A 149 -7.90 16.38 0.46
N PHE A 150 -7.48 15.61 -0.54
CA PHE A 150 -8.37 14.83 -1.40
C PHE A 150 -8.29 13.34 -1.08
N SER A 151 -9.43 12.70 -0.93
CA SER A 151 -9.52 11.24 -0.92
C SER A 151 -9.81 10.73 -2.33
N ARG A 152 -9.11 9.69 -2.77
CA ARG A 152 -9.29 9.09 -4.11
C ARG A 152 -9.43 7.58 -4.00
N ILE A 153 -10.26 7.01 -4.87
CA ILE A 153 -10.42 5.56 -4.96
C ILE A 153 -9.24 5.02 -5.78
N ALA A 154 -8.31 4.36 -5.11
CA ALA A 154 -7.08 3.83 -5.72
C ALA A 154 -7.37 2.82 -6.83
N SER A 155 -8.43 2.02 -6.68
CA SER A 155 -8.86 1.02 -7.66
C SER A 155 -9.20 1.63 -9.03
N ASP A 156 -9.86 2.79 -9.07
CA ASP A 156 -10.23 3.45 -10.34
C ASP A 156 -9.01 3.99 -11.08
N ILE A 157 -8.05 4.52 -10.32
CA ILE A 157 -6.78 5.02 -10.88
C ILE A 157 -5.95 3.85 -11.39
N ALA A 158 -5.87 2.75 -10.63
CA ALA A 158 -5.14 1.56 -11.01
C ALA A 158 -5.70 0.95 -12.31
N LYS A 159 -7.02 0.80 -12.41
CA LYS A 159 -7.69 0.30 -13.62
C LYS A 159 -7.32 1.14 -14.84
N SER A 160 -7.42 2.46 -14.75
CA SER A 160 -7.08 3.37 -15.85
C SER A 160 -5.62 3.27 -16.31
N LYS A 161 -4.67 2.97 -15.39
CA LYS A 161 -3.27 2.72 -15.76
C LYS A 161 -3.10 1.37 -16.46
N ILE A 162 -3.75 0.31 -15.94
CA ILE A 162 -3.68 -1.05 -16.49
C ILE A 162 -4.15 -1.06 -17.94
N ASP A 163 -5.23 -0.36 -18.26
CA ASP A 163 -5.77 -0.27 -19.61
C ASP A 163 -4.76 0.32 -20.63
N ASN A 164 -3.81 1.12 -20.15
CA ASN A 164 -2.80 1.79 -20.97
C ASN A 164 -1.44 1.06 -21.01
N PHE A 165 -1.20 0.00 -20.24
CA PHE A 165 0.11 -0.63 -20.08
C PHE A 165 0.73 -1.05 -21.42
N LYS A 166 -0.04 -1.66 -22.32
CA LYS A 166 0.47 -2.10 -23.63
C LYS A 166 1.02 -0.95 -24.48
N SER A 167 0.38 0.22 -24.43
CA SER A 167 0.83 1.39 -25.18
C SER A 167 1.96 2.17 -24.48
N ARG A 168 2.29 1.82 -23.23
CA ARG A 168 3.26 2.50 -22.37
C ARG A 168 4.42 1.60 -21.91
N GLU A 169 4.65 0.49 -22.60
CA GLU A 169 5.67 -0.50 -22.22
C GLU A 169 7.08 0.12 -22.12
N SER A 170 7.44 0.99 -23.03
CA SER A 170 8.74 1.71 -22.98
C SER A 170 8.87 2.58 -21.73
N VAL A 171 7.81 3.31 -21.34
CA VAL A 171 7.80 4.13 -20.14
C VAL A 171 7.92 3.27 -18.89
N LEU A 172 7.22 2.14 -18.84
CA LEU A 172 7.31 1.18 -17.72
C LEU A 172 8.72 0.57 -17.63
N GLY A 173 9.37 0.30 -18.76
CA GLY A 173 10.76 -0.14 -18.82
C GLY A 173 11.69 0.89 -18.18
N GLN A 174 11.59 2.16 -18.58
CA GLN A 174 12.38 3.24 -18.00
C GLN A 174 12.13 3.38 -16.47
N MET A 175 10.87 3.33 -16.04
CA MET A 175 10.56 3.38 -14.60
C MET A 175 11.15 2.19 -13.83
N LYS A 176 11.24 1.02 -14.45
CA LYS A 176 11.90 -0.15 -13.85
C LYS A 176 13.39 0.07 -13.67
N ASP A 177 14.07 0.60 -14.70
CA ASP A 177 15.52 0.85 -14.65
C ASP A 177 15.88 1.90 -13.59
N MET A 178 15.01 2.88 -13.36
CA MET A 178 15.16 3.89 -12.31
C MET A 178 15.17 3.31 -10.89
N VAL A 179 14.65 2.10 -10.67
CA VAL A 179 14.73 1.44 -9.35
C VAL A 179 16.17 1.09 -9.00
N ASP A 180 16.94 0.57 -9.97
CA ASP A 180 18.36 0.25 -9.76
C ASP A 180 19.18 1.51 -9.57
N GLU A 181 18.89 2.57 -10.31
CA GLU A 181 19.51 3.89 -10.14
C GLU A 181 19.22 4.47 -8.74
N ALA A 182 17.96 4.40 -8.27
CA ALA A 182 17.57 4.84 -6.93
C ALA A 182 18.37 4.13 -5.83
N ILE A 183 18.57 2.82 -5.96
CA ILE A 183 19.36 2.03 -5.01
C ILE A 183 20.81 2.49 -5.01
N GLN A 184 21.40 2.68 -6.18
CA GLN A 184 22.79 3.16 -6.30
C GLN A 184 22.97 4.54 -5.68
N LEU A 185 22.06 5.48 -5.91
CA LEU A 185 22.08 6.82 -5.33
C LEU A 185 21.98 6.78 -3.80
N LEU A 186 21.13 5.90 -3.25
CA LEU A 186 20.96 5.77 -1.81
C LEU A 186 22.17 5.10 -1.13
N GLN A 187 22.84 4.18 -1.81
CA GLN A 187 24.00 3.47 -1.26
C GLN A 187 25.31 4.25 -1.41
N ASN A 188 25.38 5.19 -2.33
CA ASN A 188 26.59 5.98 -2.59
C ASN A 188 26.54 7.34 -1.86
N THR A 189 27.21 7.44 -0.72
CA THR A 189 27.27 8.66 0.09
C THR A 189 28.08 9.80 -0.55
N SER A 190 28.84 9.53 -1.62
CA SER A 190 29.58 10.57 -2.34
C SER A 190 28.71 11.35 -3.32
N VAL A 191 27.50 10.87 -3.61
CA VAL A 191 26.54 11.53 -4.48
C VAL A 191 25.58 12.36 -3.62
N PRO A 192 25.34 13.64 -3.94
CA PRO A 192 24.35 14.46 -3.22
C PRO A 192 22.95 13.82 -3.24
N ILE A 193 22.21 13.93 -2.13
CA ILE A 193 20.88 13.36 -2.02
C ILE A 193 19.88 14.02 -2.99
N ASP A 194 20.18 15.23 -3.45
CA ASP A 194 19.38 15.97 -4.43
C ASP A 194 19.23 15.20 -5.76
N GLU A 195 20.20 14.36 -6.11
CA GLU A 195 20.08 13.50 -7.30
C GLU A 195 18.93 12.49 -7.16
N PHE A 196 18.66 12.03 -5.94
CA PHE A 196 17.47 11.21 -5.66
C PHE A 196 16.17 12.02 -5.84
N GLY A 197 16.16 13.30 -5.45
CA GLY A 197 15.04 14.21 -5.71
C GLY A 197 14.77 14.39 -7.21
N LYS A 198 15.83 14.58 -8.01
CA LYS A 198 15.71 14.66 -9.49
C LYS A 198 15.17 13.38 -10.09
N LEU A 199 15.59 12.21 -9.58
CA LEU A 199 15.07 10.91 -10.00
C LEU A 199 13.58 10.76 -9.64
N LEU A 200 13.15 11.21 -8.46
CA LEU A 200 11.74 11.25 -8.06
C LEU A 200 10.91 12.15 -8.99
N HIS A 201 11.44 13.32 -9.35
CA HIS A 201 10.80 14.23 -10.32
C HIS A 201 10.59 13.53 -11.67
N GLN A 202 11.62 12.90 -12.22
CA GLN A 202 11.51 12.17 -13.48
C GLN A 202 10.53 11.01 -13.41
N THR A 203 10.54 10.27 -12.28
CA THR A 203 9.57 9.19 -12.02
C THR A 203 8.13 9.71 -12.00
N TRP A 204 7.91 10.89 -11.40
CA TRP A 204 6.59 11.53 -11.41
C TRP A 204 6.12 11.88 -12.81
N LEU A 205 6.99 12.44 -13.66
CA LEU A 205 6.67 12.74 -15.07
C LEU A 205 6.24 11.48 -15.83
N TYR A 206 6.99 10.40 -15.69
CA TYR A 206 6.63 9.11 -16.29
C TYR A 206 5.30 8.57 -15.73
N LYS A 207 5.11 8.60 -14.42
CA LYS A 207 3.89 8.14 -13.78
C LYS A 207 2.66 8.91 -14.25
N ARG A 208 2.76 10.23 -14.40
CA ARG A 208 1.69 11.07 -14.96
C ARG A 208 1.35 10.69 -16.40
N SER A 209 2.35 10.33 -17.20
CA SER A 209 2.12 9.95 -18.60
C SER A 209 1.37 8.62 -18.77
N LEU A 210 1.26 7.79 -17.73
CA LEU A 210 0.56 6.49 -17.82
C LEU A 210 -0.95 6.65 -17.94
N SER A 211 -1.55 7.68 -17.38
CA SER A 211 -2.99 7.95 -17.45
C SER A 211 -3.31 9.37 -17.01
N ASN A 212 -4.34 9.96 -17.62
CA ASN A 212 -4.87 11.27 -17.23
C ASN A 212 -5.55 11.28 -15.85
N LYS A 213 -5.77 10.10 -15.23
CA LYS A 213 -6.33 9.97 -13.88
C LYS A 213 -5.27 9.93 -12.78
N VAL A 214 -3.98 9.94 -13.12
CA VAL A 214 -2.89 9.89 -12.14
C VAL A 214 -2.82 11.18 -11.34
N SER A 215 -3.05 12.33 -11.96
CA SER A 215 -3.05 13.64 -11.32
C SER A 215 -4.36 14.39 -11.53
N THR A 216 -4.52 15.51 -10.84
CA THR A 216 -5.58 16.51 -11.06
C THR A 216 -4.94 17.89 -11.20
N SER A 217 -5.69 18.87 -11.70
CA SER A 217 -5.21 20.27 -11.82
C SER A 217 -4.72 20.84 -10.50
N GLU A 218 -5.39 20.50 -9.39
CA GLU A 218 -5.02 20.94 -8.05
C GLU A 218 -3.69 20.33 -7.59
N ILE A 219 -3.50 19.02 -7.84
CA ILE A 219 -2.24 18.32 -7.52
C ILE A 219 -1.11 18.87 -8.38
N ASP A 220 -1.36 19.10 -9.66
CA ASP A 220 -0.36 19.67 -10.58
C ASP A 220 0.07 21.06 -10.13
N LEU A 221 -0.86 21.93 -9.74
CA LEU A 221 -0.56 23.25 -9.23
C LEU A 221 0.26 23.21 -7.92
N LEU A 222 -0.07 22.31 -7.00
CA LEU A 222 0.70 22.11 -5.76
C LEU A 222 2.12 21.66 -6.08
N TYR A 223 2.25 20.70 -7.00
CA TYR A 223 3.54 20.18 -7.45
C TYR A 223 4.41 21.27 -8.11
N GLU A 224 3.84 22.06 -9.03
CA GLU A 224 4.54 23.15 -9.69
C GLU A 224 5.02 24.22 -8.70
N ARG A 225 4.21 24.53 -7.68
CA ARG A 225 4.62 25.46 -6.61
C ARG A 225 5.76 24.90 -5.76
N ALA A 226 5.75 23.61 -5.46
CA ALA A 226 6.84 22.96 -4.73
C ALA A 226 8.15 23.03 -5.53
N ILE A 227 8.12 22.64 -6.81
CA ILE A 227 9.29 22.74 -7.71
C ILE A 227 9.78 24.19 -7.81
N ALA A 228 8.89 25.18 -7.97
CA ALA A 228 9.26 26.59 -8.03
C ALA A 228 9.88 27.11 -6.71
N ALA A 229 9.57 26.47 -5.58
CA ALA A 229 10.14 26.76 -4.27
C ALA A 229 11.48 26.02 -4.01
N GLY A 230 11.92 25.17 -4.92
CA GLY A 230 13.21 24.45 -4.84
C GLY A 230 13.12 22.99 -4.37
N ALA A 231 11.92 22.38 -4.45
CA ALA A 231 11.75 20.94 -4.13
C ALA A 231 12.27 20.04 -5.26
#